data_98cc8c54af3c2c499a3c0e0fbf0e8cb3
#
_entry.id   98cc8c54af3c2c499a3c0e0fbf0e8cb3
#
_cell.length_a   1.000
_cell.length_b   1.000
_cell.length_c   1.000
_cell.angle_alpha   90.00
_cell.angle_beta   90.00
_cell.angle_gamma   90.00
#
_symmetry.space_group_name_H-M   'P 1'
#
loop_
_entity.id
_entity.type
_entity.pdbx_description
1 polymer ?
#
loop_
_entity_poly.entity_id
_entity_poly.type
_entity_poly.pdbx_seq_one_letter_code
_entity_poly.pdbx_strand_id
1 'polypeptide(L)'
;LSAKALLAERAASHRPRSGESVRLPTHLSTSALVALMDDPVGYAENLRRPMPAPPAPQARRGTRFHAWLEEYFGEAALLEVDELPGWTDASTAGDEDLAALQETFLASPWAALSPLEVETDVETVIGSVAVRGRIDAVFADGDGFVIVDWKTTAAPTKDRLTVLATQLAAYRLAWCRLRGVDEARVRAAFYLARTGETIYPTLPPVEELVRALTGDPVPAQ
;
A
#
# COMPACT_ATOMS: atom_id res chain seq x y z
N LEU A 1 -46.55 4.51 6.73
CA LEU A 1 -45.65 4.15 5.63
C LEU A 1 -45.48 2.63 5.59
N SER A 2 -45.84 2.00 4.43
CA SER A 2 -45.77 0.53 4.29
C SER A 2 -44.30 0.11 4.17
N ALA A 3 -43.95 -1.07 4.72
CA ALA A 3 -42.59 -1.66 4.58
C ALA A 3 -42.15 -1.75 3.10
N LYS A 4 -43.08 -1.93 2.20
CA LYS A 4 -42.83 -1.95 0.75
C LYS A 4 -42.42 -0.58 0.20
N ALA A 5 -42.93 0.52 0.76
CA ALA A 5 -42.53 1.88 0.39
C ALA A 5 -41.10 2.18 0.89
N LEU A 6 -40.75 1.75 2.11
CA LEU A 6 -39.40 1.91 2.67
C LEU A 6 -38.37 1.06 1.92
N LEU A 7 -38.72 -0.14 1.50
CA LEU A 7 -37.86 -0.98 0.67
C LEU A 7 -37.66 -0.40 -0.75
N ALA A 8 -38.71 0.19 -1.34
CA ALA A 8 -38.65 0.86 -2.63
C ALA A 8 -37.78 2.14 -2.55
N GLU A 9 -37.95 2.90 -1.49
CA GLU A 9 -37.12 4.10 -1.22
C GLU A 9 -35.66 3.74 -0.99
N ARG A 10 -35.37 2.66 -0.24
CA ARG A 10 -34.06 2.11 -0.06
C ARG A 10 -33.44 1.62 -1.36
N ALA A 11 -34.22 0.92 -2.22
CA ALA A 11 -33.78 0.48 -3.53
C ALA A 11 -33.54 1.66 -4.50
N ALA A 12 -34.33 2.73 -4.39
CA ALA A 12 -34.17 3.94 -5.19
C ALA A 12 -32.93 4.75 -4.73
N SER A 13 -32.62 4.77 -3.43
CA SER A 13 -31.43 5.43 -2.90
C SER A 13 -30.13 4.67 -3.18
N HIS A 14 -30.21 3.37 -3.57
CA HIS A 14 -29.07 2.56 -3.98
C HIS A 14 -28.91 2.47 -5.52
N ARG A 15 -29.80 3.10 -6.29
CA ARG A 15 -29.58 3.20 -7.74
C ARG A 15 -28.46 4.23 -7.97
N PRO A 16 -27.35 3.85 -8.64
CA PRO A 16 -26.38 4.84 -9.08
C PRO A 16 -27.11 5.87 -9.94
N ARG A 17 -27.14 7.11 -9.51
CA ARG A 17 -27.60 8.22 -10.33
C ARG A 17 -26.56 8.38 -11.44
N SER A 18 -26.82 7.76 -12.58
CA SER A 18 -26.00 7.92 -13.78
C SER A 18 -25.95 9.40 -14.14
N GLY A 19 -24.74 9.97 -14.09
CA GLY A 19 -24.47 11.35 -14.53
C GLY A 19 -23.98 12.34 -13.48
N GLU A 20 -23.97 12.02 -12.19
CA GLU A 20 -23.33 12.91 -11.20
C GLU A 20 -21.85 12.61 -11.08
N SER A 21 -21.00 13.46 -11.67
CA SER A 21 -19.54 13.41 -11.45
C SER A 21 -19.21 13.75 -10.00
N VAL A 22 -18.42 12.93 -9.36
CA VAL A 22 -17.84 13.25 -8.03
C VAL A 22 -16.49 13.89 -8.26
N ARG A 23 -16.29 15.08 -7.71
CA ARG A 23 -15.00 15.74 -7.78
C ARG A 23 -14.04 15.03 -6.83
N LEU A 24 -12.92 14.54 -7.35
CA LEU A 24 -11.88 13.94 -6.53
C LEU A 24 -11.25 14.99 -5.61
N PRO A 25 -10.83 14.62 -4.40
CA PRO A 25 -10.02 15.46 -3.53
C PRO A 25 -8.72 15.87 -4.23
N THR A 26 -8.20 17.03 -3.88
CA THR A 26 -6.89 17.52 -4.39
C THR A 26 -5.71 16.71 -3.83
N HIS A 27 -5.95 15.95 -2.77
CA HIS A 27 -4.98 15.07 -2.10
C HIS A 27 -5.59 13.69 -1.90
N LEU A 28 -4.84 12.66 -2.26
CA LEU A 28 -5.20 11.26 -2.03
C LEU A 28 -4.07 10.55 -1.29
N SER A 29 -4.41 9.59 -0.43
CA SER A 29 -3.42 8.61 0.02
C SER A 29 -3.19 7.57 -1.07
N THR A 30 -2.05 6.89 -1.05
CA THR A 30 -1.79 5.75 -1.95
C THR A 30 -2.84 4.65 -1.78
N SER A 31 -3.34 4.42 -0.56
CA SER A 31 -4.45 3.47 -0.33
C SER A 31 -5.76 3.92 -0.97
N ALA A 32 -6.04 5.23 -0.96
CA ALA A 32 -7.21 5.80 -1.63
C ALA A 32 -7.08 5.70 -3.16
N LEU A 33 -5.87 5.88 -3.71
CA LEU A 33 -5.59 5.67 -5.12
C LEU A 33 -5.82 4.19 -5.51
N VAL A 34 -5.35 3.24 -4.70
CA VAL A 34 -5.60 1.81 -4.91
C VAL A 34 -7.10 1.50 -4.88
N ALA A 35 -7.85 2.07 -3.92
CA ALA A 35 -9.29 1.87 -3.83
C ALA A 35 -10.05 2.46 -5.04
N LEU A 36 -9.61 3.61 -5.55
CA LEU A 36 -10.14 4.21 -6.77
C LEU A 36 -9.90 3.32 -8.00
N MET A 37 -8.72 2.72 -8.10
CA MET A 37 -8.37 1.82 -9.21
C MET A 37 -9.11 0.48 -9.13
N ASP A 38 -9.39 0.00 -7.92
CA ASP A 38 -10.09 -1.27 -7.66
C ASP A 38 -11.59 -1.16 -7.98
N ASP A 39 -12.24 -0.13 -7.43
CA ASP A 39 -13.68 0.13 -7.61
C ASP A 39 -13.95 1.65 -7.67
N PRO A 40 -13.88 2.27 -8.86
CA PRO A 40 -14.14 3.70 -9.03
C PRO A 40 -15.54 4.12 -8.58
N VAL A 41 -16.53 3.25 -8.79
CA VAL A 41 -17.93 3.56 -8.44
C VAL A 41 -18.12 3.54 -6.93
N GLY A 42 -17.71 2.45 -6.28
CA GLY A 42 -17.77 2.34 -4.82
C GLY A 42 -16.93 3.39 -4.13
N TYR A 43 -15.78 3.76 -4.69
CA TYR A 43 -14.95 4.86 -4.17
C TYR A 43 -15.70 6.20 -4.25
N ALA A 44 -16.35 6.51 -5.37
CA ALA A 44 -17.15 7.72 -5.53
C ALA A 44 -18.36 7.76 -4.58
N GLU A 45 -19.03 6.63 -4.37
CA GLU A 45 -20.11 6.50 -3.39
C GLU A 45 -19.63 6.75 -1.96
N ASN A 46 -18.47 6.21 -1.60
CA ASN A 46 -17.86 6.41 -0.29
C ASN A 46 -17.43 7.87 -0.06
N LEU A 47 -16.96 8.58 -1.09
CA LEU A 47 -16.67 10.02 -0.99
C LEU A 47 -17.94 10.85 -0.73
N ARG A 48 -19.10 10.47 -1.31
CA ARG A 48 -20.38 11.15 -1.07
C ARG A 48 -20.92 10.90 0.33
N ARG A 49 -20.77 9.68 0.83
CA ARG A 49 -21.30 9.26 2.12
C ARG A 49 -20.27 8.40 2.85
N PRO A 50 -19.28 9.02 3.50
CA PRO A 50 -18.28 8.29 4.27
C PRO A 50 -18.95 7.41 5.34
N MET A 51 -18.73 6.11 5.27
CA MET A 51 -19.19 5.16 6.29
C MET A 51 -17.97 4.75 7.13
N PRO A 52 -17.94 5.09 8.44
CA PRO A 52 -16.88 4.62 9.31
C PRO A 52 -16.87 3.08 9.33
N ALA A 53 -15.76 2.49 8.92
CA ALA A 53 -15.55 1.06 9.09
C ALA A 53 -14.69 0.81 10.33
N PRO A 54 -15.05 -0.15 11.19
CA PRO A 54 -14.19 -0.51 12.32
C PRO A 54 -12.86 -1.05 11.78
N PRO A 55 -11.73 -0.75 12.47
CA PRO A 55 -10.42 -1.28 12.06
C PRO A 55 -10.44 -2.80 12.06
N ALA A 56 -10.11 -3.42 10.94
CA ALA A 56 -10.04 -4.86 10.81
C ALA A 56 -8.88 -5.42 11.67
N PRO A 57 -9.02 -6.61 12.29
CA PRO A 57 -7.94 -7.25 13.06
C PRO A 57 -6.64 -7.39 12.26
N GLN A 58 -6.74 -7.62 10.93
CA GLN A 58 -5.60 -7.70 10.03
C GLN A 58 -4.81 -6.38 9.95
N ALA A 59 -5.50 -5.22 10.02
CA ALA A 59 -4.84 -3.92 10.01
C ALA A 59 -3.96 -3.72 11.25
N ARG A 60 -4.44 -4.14 12.43
CA ARG A 60 -3.66 -4.06 13.68
C ARG A 60 -2.39 -4.90 13.64
N ARG A 61 -2.47 -6.11 13.07
CA ARG A 61 -1.32 -6.99 12.90
C ARG A 61 -0.30 -6.40 11.93
N GLY A 62 -0.77 -5.86 10.80
CA GLY A 62 0.07 -5.13 9.86
C GLY A 62 0.84 -4.02 10.55
N THR A 63 0.14 -3.16 11.30
CA THR A 63 0.77 -2.04 12.03
C THR A 63 1.85 -2.52 13.01
N ARG A 64 1.61 -3.62 13.75
CA ARG A 64 2.60 -4.16 14.70
C ARG A 64 3.85 -4.73 14.00
N PHE A 65 3.67 -5.39 12.86
CA PHE A 65 4.78 -5.92 12.08
C PHE A 65 5.63 -4.79 11.48
N HIS A 66 5.02 -3.74 10.94
CA HIS A 66 5.73 -2.56 10.41
C HIS A 66 6.49 -1.83 11.54
N ALA A 67 5.86 -1.61 12.70
CA ALA A 67 6.53 -1.00 13.84
C ALA A 67 7.75 -1.82 14.31
N TRP A 68 7.63 -3.15 14.31
CA TRP A 68 8.76 -4.02 14.61
C TRP A 68 9.88 -3.93 13.57
N LEU A 69 9.56 -3.83 12.27
CA LEU A 69 10.56 -3.66 11.22
C LEU A 69 11.29 -2.30 11.33
N GLU A 70 10.54 -1.25 11.67
CA GLU A 70 11.11 0.08 11.90
C GLU A 70 12.14 0.03 13.04
N GLU A 71 11.79 -0.65 14.15
CA GLU A 71 12.68 -0.87 15.28
C GLU A 71 13.88 -1.75 14.88
N TYR A 72 13.65 -2.87 14.22
CA TYR A 72 14.69 -3.79 13.76
C TYR A 72 15.74 -3.09 12.88
N PHE A 73 15.31 -2.32 11.91
CA PHE A 73 16.23 -1.58 11.03
C PHE A 73 16.81 -0.33 11.71
N GLY A 74 16.08 0.29 12.62
CA GLY A 74 16.57 1.40 13.43
C GLY A 74 17.69 0.97 14.37
N GLU A 75 17.57 -0.18 15.03
CA GLU A 75 18.61 -0.75 15.88
C GLU A 75 19.81 -1.23 15.06
N ALA A 76 19.58 -1.87 13.91
CA ALA A 76 20.64 -2.30 13.01
C ALA A 76 21.50 -1.12 12.51
N ALA A 77 20.90 0.05 12.30
CA ALA A 77 21.61 1.27 11.93
C ALA A 77 22.48 1.84 13.07
N LEU A 78 22.13 1.54 14.33
CA LEU A 78 22.89 1.95 15.52
C LEU A 78 23.99 0.95 15.91
N LEU A 79 23.87 -0.30 15.46
CA LEU A 79 24.78 -1.41 15.78
C LEU A 79 25.74 -1.70 14.61
N GLU A 80 26.62 -0.76 14.29
CA GLU A 80 27.93 -1.12 13.72
C GLU A 80 28.81 -1.67 14.84
N VAL A 81 28.47 -2.71 15.57
CA VAL A 81 29.41 -3.55 16.38
C VAL A 81 28.63 -4.62 17.19
N ASP A 82 28.90 -5.89 16.88
CA ASP A 82 29.14 -7.06 17.78
C ASP A 82 28.16 -7.43 18.91
N GLU A 83 26.94 -7.03 19.01
CA GLU A 83 26.01 -7.75 19.92
C GLU A 83 24.54 -7.56 19.52
N LEU A 84 23.95 -8.62 18.97
CA LEU A 84 22.48 -8.74 18.85
C LEU A 84 21.93 -9.12 20.23
N PRO A 85 21.15 -8.27 20.91
CA PRO A 85 20.45 -8.68 22.12
C PRO A 85 19.39 -9.71 21.78
N GLY A 86 19.38 -10.82 22.50
CA GLY A 86 18.33 -11.84 22.40
C GLY A 86 16.98 -11.28 22.81
N TRP A 87 16.06 -11.25 21.88
CA TRP A 87 14.67 -10.87 22.11
C TRP A 87 13.93 -11.95 22.89
N THR A 88 13.75 -11.72 24.18
CA THR A 88 12.76 -12.43 25.00
C THR A 88 12.01 -11.40 25.81
N ASP A 89 10.83 -11.02 25.33
CA ASP A 89 9.70 -10.91 26.26
C ASP A 89 8.37 -11.05 25.52
N ALA A 90 7.69 -12.11 25.93
CA ALA A 90 6.43 -12.58 25.42
C ALA A 90 5.27 -11.87 26.10
N SER A 91 4.22 -11.54 25.36
CA SER A 91 2.88 -11.60 25.94
C SER A 91 1.77 -11.74 24.92
N THR A 92 1.04 -12.82 25.08
CA THR A 92 -0.38 -13.09 24.80
C THR A 92 -0.85 -13.25 23.35
N ALA A 93 -1.79 -14.11 23.18
CA ALA A 93 -2.57 -14.72 22.07
C ALA A 93 -2.82 -13.96 20.72
N GLY A 94 -2.13 -12.89 20.45
CA GLY A 94 -1.95 -12.21 19.15
C GLY A 94 -0.50 -12.23 18.71
N ASP A 95 0.38 -12.81 19.51
CA ASP A 95 1.84 -12.75 19.37
C ASP A 95 2.40 -13.93 18.57
N GLU A 96 1.73 -15.09 18.56
CA GLU A 96 2.17 -16.24 17.77
C GLU A 96 2.15 -15.93 16.27
N ASP A 97 1.11 -15.24 15.80
CA ASP A 97 1.02 -14.79 14.39
C ASP A 97 2.11 -13.75 14.05
N LEU A 98 2.45 -12.86 14.97
CA LEU A 98 3.50 -11.87 14.81
C LEU A 98 4.88 -12.53 14.82
N ALA A 99 5.13 -13.42 15.79
CA ALA A 99 6.39 -14.16 15.89
C ALA A 99 6.68 -14.98 14.63
N ALA A 100 5.67 -15.64 14.05
CA ALA A 100 5.83 -16.36 12.79
C ALA A 100 6.19 -15.44 11.61
N LEU A 101 5.62 -14.22 11.54
CA LEU A 101 5.98 -13.23 10.52
C LEU A 101 7.42 -12.73 10.71
N GLN A 102 7.83 -12.49 11.94
CA GLN A 102 9.20 -12.10 12.30
C GLN A 102 10.22 -13.17 11.94
N GLU A 103 9.95 -14.43 12.29
CA GLU A 103 10.80 -15.57 11.94
C GLU A 103 10.95 -15.70 10.42
N THR A 104 9.84 -15.61 9.69
CA THR A 104 9.85 -15.66 8.22
C THR A 104 10.67 -14.52 7.64
N PHE A 105 10.56 -13.32 8.19
CA PHE A 105 11.35 -12.16 7.75
C PHE A 105 12.83 -12.35 8.05
N LEU A 106 13.19 -12.78 9.26
CA LEU A 106 14.59 -12.99 9.67
C LEU A 106 15.30 -14.05 8.81
N ALA A 107 14.56 -15.01 8.26
CA ALA A 107 15.08 -15.98 7.29
C ALA A 107 15.17 -15.44 5.86
N SER A 108 14.67 -14.24 5.58
CA SER A 108 14.66 -13.66 4.24
C SER A 108 15.96 -12.94 3.91
N PRO A 109 16.28 -12.76 2.60
CA PRO A 109 17.42 -11.94 2.19
C PRO A 109 17.35 -10.49 2.68
N TRP A 110 16.14 -9.97 2.92
CA TRP A 110 15.93 -8.59 3.33
C TRP A 110 16.45 -8.29 4.74
N ALA A 111 16.42 -9.27 5.63
CA ALA A 111 16.93 -9.13 6.98
C ALA A 111 18.45 -8.89 7.04
N ALA A 112 19.20 -9.38 6.04
CA ALA A 112 20.65 -9.21 5.96
C ALA A 112 21.08 -7.90 5.26
N LEU A 113 20.13 -7.10 4.78
CA LEU A 113 20.39 -5.86 4.06
C LEU A 113 20.11 -4.65 4.96
N SER A 114 20.91 -3.60 4.79
CA SER A 114 20.66 -2.30 5.42
C SER A 114 19.86 -1.42 4.46
N PRO A 115 18.63 -1.00 4.83
CA PRO A 115 17.86 -0.08 4.01
C PRO A 115 18.49 1.32 4.03
N LEU A 116 18.30 2.06 2.95
CA LEU A 116 18.66 3.47 2.85
C LEU A 116 17.65 4.35 3.59
N GLU A 117 16.39 3.95 3.55
CA GLU A 117 15.25 4.65 4.17
C GLU A 117 14.24 3.61 4.66
N VAL A 118 13.60 3.89 5.81
CA VAL A 118 12.52 3.09 6.41
C VAL A 118 11.37 4.02 6.77
N GLU A 119 10.13 3.58 6.56
CA GLU A 119 8.90 4.31 6.90
C GLU A 119 8.92 5.79 6.43
N THR A 120 9.39 6.00 5.18
CA THR A 120 9.62 7.33 4.63
C THR A 120 8.37 7.91 3.99
N ASP A 121 7.94 9.09 4.48
CA ASP A 121 6.83 9.81 3.89
C ASP A 121 7.20 10.38 2.52
N VAL A 122 6.35 10.14 1.53
CA VAL A 122 6.54 10.64 0.16
C VAL A 122 5.26 11.29 -0.37
N GLU A 123 5.46 12.28 -1.24
CA GLU A 123 4.39 12.93 -1.97
C GLU A 123 4.79 13.08 -3.43
N THR A 124 3.85 12.87 -4.32
CA THR A 124 4.03 13.13 -5.75
C THR A 124 2.74 13.65 -6.37
N VAL A 125 2.85 14.42 -7.44
CA VAL A 125 1.67 14.92 -8.18
C VAL A 125 1.44 14.02 -9.38
N ILE A 126 0.24 13.45 -9.49
CA ILE A 126 -0.19 12.62 -10.62
C ILE A 126 -1.37 13.36 -11.27
N GLY A 127 -1.20 13.84 -12.51
CA GLY A 127 -2.14 14.77 -13.11
C GLY A 127 -2.25 16.07 -12.31
N SER A 128 -3.42 16.33 -11.73
CA SER A 128 -3.69 17.50 -10.86
C SER A 128 -3.86 17.13 -9.38
N VAL A 129 -3.60 15.87 -9.02
CA VAL A 129 -3.85 15.36 -7.66
C VAL A 129 -2.53 15.06 -6.97
N ALA A 130 -2.36 15.57 -5.75
CA ALA A 130 -1.24 15.20 -4.88
C ALA A 130 -1.52 13.83 -4.25
N VAL A 131 -0.62 12.87 -4.48
CA VAL A 131 -0.70 11.53 -3.90
C VAL A 131 0.35 11.41 -2.82
N ARG A 132 -0.08 11.10 -1.61
CA ARG A 132 0.76 10.93 -0.43
C ARG A 132 0.78 9.49 0.01
N GLY A 133 1.92 9.04 0.49
CA GLY A 133 2.07 7.72 1.06
C GLY A 133 3.31 7.62 1.90
N ARG A 134 3.52 6.45 2.43
CA ARG A 134 4.71 6.10 3.20
C ARG A 134 5.32 4.86 2.58
N ILE A 135 6.56 4.95 2.18
CA ILE A 135 7.33 3.81 1.67
C ILE A 135 7.88 3.05 2.87
N ASP A 136 7.62 1.75 2.93
CA ASP A 136 8.03 0.93 4.07
C ASP A 136 9.55 0.79 4.14
N ALA A 137 10.21 0.46 3.01
CA ALA A 137 11.68 0.43 2.95
C ALA A 137 12.21 0.69 1.54
N VAL A 138 13.39 1.29 1.46
CA VAL A 138 14.16 1.46 0.23
C VAL A 138 15.57 0.95 0.43
N PHE A 139 16.02 0.08 -0.46
CA PHE A 139 17.38 -0.47 -0.46
C PHE A 139 18.16 -0.04 -1.70
N ALA A 140 19.49 -0.05 -1.58
CA ALA A 140 20.36 0.05 -2.73
C ALA A 140 20.26 -1.21 -3.60
N ASP A 141 20.27 -1.06 -4.92
CA ASP A 141 20.19 -2.13 -5.89
C ASP A 141 21.13 -1.84 -7.08
N GLY A 142 22.37 -2.25 -6.94
CA GLY A 142 23.43 -1.87 -7.86
C GLY A 142 23.64 -0.36 -7.89
N ASP A 143 23.41 0.25 -9.06
CA ASP A 143 23.46 1.70 -9.26
C ASP A 143 22.06 2.36 -9.15
N GLY A 144 21.06 1.61 -8.71
CA GLY A 144 19.67 2.04 -8.54
C GLY A 144 19.11 1.72 -7.14
N PHE A 145 17.80 1.55 -7.10
CA PHE A 145 17.04 1.36 -5.87
C PHE A 145 16.00 0.26 -6.02
N VAL A 146 15.67 -0.40 -4.91
CA VAL A 146 14.48 -1.22 -4.80
C VAL A 146 13.60 -0.74 -3.65
N ILE A 147 12.35 -0.44 -3.96
CA ILE A 147 11.29 -0.11 -2.98
C ILE A 147 10.63 -1.42 -2.58
N VAL A 148 10.50 -1.66 -1.29
CA VAL A 148 9.82 -2.85 -0.76
C VAL A 148 8.67 -2.42 0.12
N ASP A 149 7.50 -2.99 -0.14
CA ASP A 149 6.29 -2.82 0.67
C ASP A 149 5.95 -4.15 1.32
N TRP A 150 5.84 -4.15 2.65
CA TRP A 150 5.64 -5.34 3.47
C TRP A 150 4.16 -5.70 3.58
N LYS A 151 3.79 -6.92 3.21
CA LYS A 151 2.42 -7.41 3.28
C LYS A 151 2.30 -8.57 4.28
N THR A 152 1.49 -8.37 5.32
CA THR A 152 1.18 -9.38 6.35
C THR A 152 -0.08 -10.20 6.04
N THR A 153 -0.77 -9.89 4.96
CA THR A 153 -1.95 -10.61 4.48
C THR A 153 -1.57 -11.88 3.73
N ALA A 154 -2.54 -12.75 3.48
CA ALA A 154 -2.34 -13.89 2.59
C ALA A 154 -1.94 -13.40 1.19
N ALA A 155 -1.28 -14.29 0.42
CA ALA A 155 -0.87 -13.98 -0.96
C ALA A 155 -2.07 -13.46 -1.78
N PRO A 156 -1.96 -12.29 -2.42
CA PRO A 156 -3.05 -11.74 -3.21
C PRO A 156 -3.28 -12.57 -4.48
N THR A 157 -4.51 -12.58 -4.97
CA THR A 157 -4.80 -13.10 -6.32
C THR A 157 -4.07 -12.25 -7.37
N LYS A 158 -3.93 -12.80 -8.59
CA LYS A 158 -3.28 -12.07 -9.69
C LYS A 158 -3.94 -10.72 -9.98
N ASP A 159 -5.28 -10.69 -10.01
CA ASP A 159 -6.03 -9.46 -10.24
C ASP A 159 -5.82 -8.45 -9.10
N ARG A 160 -5.85 -8.91 -7.87
CA ARG A 160 -5.58 -8.06 -6.70
C ARG A 160 -4.15 -7.53 -6.69
N LEU A 161 -3.18 -8.33 -7.12
CA LEU A 161 -1.79 -7.92 -7.25
C LEU A 161 -1.64 -6.79 -8.27
N THR A 162 -2.35 -6.86 -9.40
CA THR A 162 -2.37 -5.80 -10.42
C THR A 162 -2.89 -4.48 -9.85
N VAL A 163 -3.97 -4.51 -9.09
CA VAL A 163 -4.50 -3.31 -8.43
C VAL A 163 -3.54 -2.77 -7.37
N LEU A 164 -2.97 -3.64 -6.54
CA LEU A 164 -1.99 -3.24 -5.52
C LEU A 164 -0.71 -2.65 -6.13
N ALA A 165 -0.32 -3.08 -7.34
CA ALA A 165 0.84 -2.54 -8.05
C ALA A 165 0.73 -1.03 -8.30
N THR A 166 -0.48 -0.46 -8.28
CA THR A 166 -0.73 0.99 -8.33
C THR A 166 -0.04 1.74 -7.17
N GLN A 167 -0.03 1.15 -5.97
CA GLN A 167 0.68 1.71 -4.81
C GLN A 167 2.18 1.82 -5.09
N LEU A 168 2.78 0.72 -5.57
CA LEU A 168 4.20 0.68 -5.90
C LEU A 168 4.55 1.62 -7.06
N ALA A 169 3.68 1.77 -8.05
CA ALA A 169 3.89 2.73 -9.14
C ALA A 169 3.92 4.18 -8.63
N ALA A 170 3.01 4.54 -7.73
CA ALA A 170 3.01 5.86 -7.10
C ALA A 170 4.26 6.08 -6.23
N TYR A 171 4.69 5.08 -5.47
CA TYR A 171 5.92 5.13 -4.68
C TYR A 171 7.16 5.27 -5.57
N ARG A 172 7.27 4.48 -6.64
CA ARG A 172 8.36 4.60 -7.60
C ARG A 172 8.45 6.00 -8.19
N LEU A 173 7.32 6.55 -8.65
CA LEU A 173 7.26 7.88 -9.21
C LEU A 173 7.68 8.95 -8.19
N ALA A 174 7.21 8.84 -6.94
CA ALA A 174 7.58 9.76 -5.86
C ALA A 174 9.07 9.70 -5.56
N TRP A 175 9.63 8.50 -5.44
CA TRP A 175 11.04 8.28 -5.18
C TRP A 175 11.93 8.79 -6.32
N CYS A 176 11.58 8.50 -7.58
CA CYS A 176 12.32 8.99 -8.74
C CYS A 176 12.41 10.51 -8.75
N ARG A 177 11.31 11.20 -8.46
CA ARG A 177 11.29 12.66 -8.38
C ARG A 177 12.09 13.21 -7.20
N LEU A 178 11.98 12.55 -6.03
CA LEU A 178 12.71 12.94 -4.83
C LEU A 178 14.22 12.83 -5.03
N ARG A 179 14.68 11.76 -5.70
CA ARG A 179 16.11 11.47 -5.89
C ARG A 179 16.66 11.98 -7.22
N GLY A 180 15.81 12.46 -8.13
CA GLY A 180 16.23 12.89 -9.47
C GLY A 180 16.78 11.75 -10.33
N VAL A 181 16.22 10.55 -10.21
CA VAL A 181 16.65 9.34 -10.93
C VAL A 181 15.59 8.86 -11.89
N ASP A 182 16.04 8.13 -12.91
CA ASP A 182 15.19 7.54 -13.94
C ASP A 182 14.39 6.36 -13.37
N GLU A 183 13.14 6.15 -13.83
CA GLU A 183 12.29 5.03 -13.41
C GLU A 183 12.94 3.66 -13.71
N ALA A 184 13.74 3.56 -14.75
CA ALA A 184 14.48 2.34 -15.08
C ALA A 184 15.48 1.91 -14.00
N ARG A 185 15.88 2.83 -13.12
CA ARG A 185 16.81 2.58 -12.01
C ARG A 185 16.10 2.27 -10.68
N VAL A 186 14.75 2.24 -10.67
CA VAL A 186 13.98 2.01 -9.46
C VAL A 186 13.03 0.84 -9.66
N ARG A 187 13.34 -0.28 -9.02
CA ARG A 187 12.47 -1.44 -8.94
C ARG A 187 11.53 -1.30 -7.74
N ALA A 188 10.41 -2.00 -7.76
CA ALA A 188 9.52 -2.05 -6.61
C ALA A 188 8.92 -3.44 -6.45
N ALA A 189 8.78 -3.89 -5.21
CA ALA A 189 8.37 -5.24 -4.85
C ALA A 189 7.43 -5.25 -3.65
N PHE A 190 6.60 -6.29 -3.58
CA PHE A 190 5.93 -6.71 -2.35
C PHE A 190 6.71 -7.86 -1.72
N TYR A 191 6.92 -7.78 -0.43
CA TYR A 191 7.37 -8.91 0.37
C TYR A 191 6.20 -9.47 1.17
N LEU A 192 5.88 -10.73 0.97
CA LEU A 192 4.80 -11.43 1.65
C LEU A 192 5.34 -12.08 2.94
N ALA A 193 5.16 -11.43 4.08
CA ALA A 193 5.72 -11.87 5.36
C ALA A 193 5.22 -13.24 5.83
N ARG A 194 4.08 -13.73 5.31
CA ARG A 194 3.56 -15.07 5.64
C ARG A 194 4.27 -16.21 4.91
N THR A 195 4.82 -15.94 3.75
CA THR A 195 5.44 -16.96 2.89
C THR A 195 6.93 -16.75 2.65
N GLY A 196 7.45 -15.55 2.99
CA GLY A 196 8.83 -15.16 2.69
C GLY A 196 9.06 -14.83 1.21
N GLU A 197 7.99 -14.79 0.40
CA GLU A 197 8.08 -14.55 -1.04
C GLU A 197 8.21 -13.06 -1.36
N THR A 198 9.11 -12.73 -2.29
CA THR A 198 9.22 -11.38 -2.86
C THR A 198 8.65 -11.38 -4.28
N ILE A 199 7.68 -10.53 -4.54
CA ILE A 199 6.99 -10.41 -5.82
C ILE A 199 7.31 -9.05 -6.45
N TYR A 200 7.82 -9.06 -7.67
CA TYR A 200 8.02 -7.88 -8.52
C TYR A 200 6.87 -7.79 -9.53
N PRO A 201 5.79 -7.07 -9.24
CA PRO A 201 4.66 -6.98 -10.15
C PRO A 201 5.00 -6.07 -11.34
N THR A 202 4.30 -6.25 -12.46
CA THR A 202 4.28 -5.25 -13.52
C THR A 202 3.58 -4.00 -12.99
N LEU A 203 4.27 -2.87 -12.99
CA LEU A 203 3.72 -1.61 -12.51
C LEU A 203 2.95 -0.91 -13.64
N PRO A 204 1.76 -0.35 -13.37
CA PRO A 204 1.05 0.45 -14.33
C PRO A 204 1.88 1.69 -14.71
N PRO A 205 1.84 2.13 -15.98
CA PRO A 205 2.49 3.35 -16.42
C PRO A 205 1.81 4.58 -15.82
N VAL A 206 2.54 5.69 -15.69
CA VAL A 206 2.03 6.93 -15.08
C VAL A 206 0.81 7.48 -15.81
N GLU A 207 0.70 7.27 -17.11
CA GLU A 207 -0.43 7.70 -17.94
C GLU A 207 -1.73 7.01 -17.54
N GLU A 208 -1.67 5.76 -17.07
CA GLU A 208 -2.83 5.04 -16.55
C GLU A 208 -3.30 5.62 -15.22
N LEU A 209 -2.38 5.95 -14.34
CA LEU A 209 -2.69 6.63 -13.09
C LEU A 209 -3.30 8.02 -13.33
N VAL A 210 -2.76 8.79 -14.28
CA VAL A 210 -3.30 10.10 -14.67
C VAL A 210 -4.71 9.95 -15.18
N ARG A 211 -4.98 9.01 -16.10
CA ARG A 211 -6.32 8.77 -16.64
C ARG A 211 -7.34 8.44 -15.56
N ALA A 212 -6.98 7.57 -14.61
CA ALA A 212 -7.86 7.23 -13.50
C ALA A 212 -8.22 8.45 -12.63
N LEU A 213 -7.27 9.38 -12.46
CA LEU A 213 -7.46 10.58 -11.66
C LEU A 213 -8.14 11.74 -12.41
N THR A 214 -8.08 11.78 -13.74
CA THR A 214 -8.75 12.80 -14.56
C THR A 214 -10.17 12.44 -14.94
N GLY A 215 -10.56 11.17 -14.77
CA GLY A 215 -11.90 10.68 -15.12
C GLY A 215 -12.11 10.49 -16.62
N ASP A 216 -11.05 10.48 -17.41
CA ASP A 216 -11.15 10.19 -18.83
C ASP A 216 -11.51 8.71 -19.03
N PRO A 217 -12.52 8.41 -19.86
CA PRO A 217 -12.98 7.04 -20.07
C PRO A 217 -11.84 6.18 -20.65
N VAL A 218 -11.64 5.00 -20.06
CA VAL A 218 -10.72 4.00 -20.60
C VAL A 218 -11.26 3.58 -21.99
N PRO A 219 -10.48 3.74 -23.09
CA PRO A 219 -10.90 3.21 -24.37
C PRO A 219 -11.03 1.69 -24.25
N ALA A 220 -12.23 1.16 -24.51
CA ALA A 220 -12.44 -0.28 -24.63
C ALA A 220 -11.57 -0.82 -25.78
N GLN A 221 -10.67 -1.76 -25.44
CA GLN A 221 -9.95 -2.56 -26.43
C GLN A 221 -10.83 -3.67 -26.98
#